data_2991ea773e1d19d0d627be1d75d9fbaa
#
_entry.id   2991ea773e1d19d0d627be1d75d9fbaa
#
_cell.length_a   1.000
_cell.length_b   1.000
_cell.length_c   1.000
_cell.angle_alpha   90.00
_cell.angle_beta   90.00
_cell.angle_gamma   90.00
#
_symmetry.space_group_name_H-M   'P 1'
#
loop_
_entity.id
_entity.type
_entity.pdbx_description
1 polymer ?
#
loop_
_entity_poly.entity_id
_entity_poly.type
_entity_poly.pdbx_seq_one_letter_code
_entity_poly.pdbx_strand_id
1 'polypeptide(L)' 'MNANAKYPAWVFELYARYFELLAPGEEALSIDEYAECLGFKEGKE' A
#
# COMPACT_ATOMS: atom_id res chain seq x y z
N MET A 1 -16.53 2.31 -9.12
CA MET A 1 -16.27 2.06 -8.08
C MET A 1 -15.47 0.96 -7.83
N ASN A 2 -14.73 1.02 -7.04
CA ASN A 2 -13.88 0.05 -6.80
C ASN A 2 -14.22 -0.66 -5.61
N ALA A 3 -14.84 -1.69 -5.77
CA ALA A 3 -15.33 -2.40 -4.65
C ALA A 3 -14.25 -3.05 -3.87
N ASN A 4 -13.08 -3.11 -4.43
CA ASN A 4 -12.05 -3.80 -3.72
C ASN A 4 -11.14 -2.92 -2.95
N ALA A 5 -11.50 -1.71 -2.75
CA ALA A 5 -10.63 -0.82 -2.05
C ALA A 5 -10.66 -1.15 -0.59
N LYS A 6 -9.72 -1.93 -0.14
CA LYS A 6 -9.60 -2.27 1.25
C LYS A 6 -9.06 -1.13 2.03
N TYR A 7 -8.40 -0.18 1.41
CA TYR A 7 -7.72 0.88 2.08
C TYR A 7 -8.17 2.22 1.52
N PRO A 8 -8.05 3.28 2.28
CA PRO A 8 -8.43 4.59 1.77
C PRO A 8 -7.52 5.04 0.65
N ALA A 9 -7.99 6.02 -0.09
CA ALA A 9 -7.25 6.49 -1.25
C ALA A 9 -5.85 6.97 -0.90
N TRP A 10 -5.68 7.56 0.28
CA TRP A 10 -4.37 8.09 0.62
C TRP A 10 -3.33 6.98 0.75
N VAL A 11 -3.77 5.77 1.08
CA VAL A 11 -2.83 4.66 1.15
C VAL A 11 -2.31 4.34 -0.25
N PHE A 12 -3.21 4.34 -1.22
CA PHE A 12 -2.78 4.05 -2.58
C PHE A 12 -1.91 5.16 -3.13
N GLU A 13 -2.17 6.38 -2.75
CA GLU A 13 -1.34 7.47 -3.19
C GLU A 13 0.07 7.35 -2.64
N LEU A 14 0.18 6.98 -1.38
CA LEU A 14 1.49 6.78 -0.81
C LEU A 14 2.18 5.58 -1.44
N TYR A 15 1.40 4.57 -1.76
CA TYR A 15 1.98 3.39 -2.38
C TYR A 15 2.57 3.75 -3.74
N ALA A 16 1.90 4.60 -4.48
CA ALA A 16 2.42 5.03 -5.77
C ALA A 16 3.73 5.78 -5.60
N ARG A 17 3.81 6.63 -4.59
CA ARG A 17 5.05 7.31 -4.35
C ARG A 17 6.13 6.34 -3.93
N TYR A 18 5.77 5.34 -3.16
CA TYR A 18 6.71 4.33 -2.74
C TYR A 18 7.34 3.67 -3.97
N PHE A 19 6.53 3.36 -4.97
CA PHE A 19 7.06 2.79 -6.17
C PHE A 19 8.02 3.73 -6.87
N GLU A 20 7.69 4.99 -6.89
CA GLU A 20 8.55 5.96 -7.54
C GLU A 20 9.90 6.08 -6.86
N LEU A 21 9.91 5.86 -5.57
CA LEU A 21 11.15 5.98 -4.83
C LEU A 21 11.94 4.70 -4.78
N LEU A 22 11.38 3.62 -5.29
CA LEU A 22 12.10 2.37 -5.28
C LEU A 22 13.27 2.39 -6.23
N ALA A 23 14.36 1.80 -5.81
CA ALA A 23 15.51 1.71 -6.68
C ALA A 23 15.29 0.60 -7.69
N PRO A 24 15.90 0.71 -8.84
CA PRO A 24 15.76 -0.35 -9.83
C PRO A 24 16.28 -1.65 -9.27
N GLY A 25 15.53 -2.69 -9.44
CA GLY A 25 15.93 -3.98 -8.96
C GLY A 25 15.50 -4.30 -7.55
N GLU A 26 14.93 -3.33 -6.85
CA GLU A 26 14.46 -3.59 -5.53
C GLU A 26 13.11 -4.24 -5.57
N GLU A 27 12.86 -5.13 -4.63
CA GLU A 27 11.58 -5.77 -4.55
C GLU A 27 10.58 -4.86 -3.91
N ALA A 28 9.40 -4.73 -4.48
CA ALA A 28 8.36 -3.88 -3.91
C ALA A 28 7.47 -4.69 -3.00
N LEU A 29 7.01 -4.07 -1.93
CA LEU A 29 6.03 -4.68 -1.08
C LEU A 29 4.68 -4.70 -1.77
N SER A 30 3.85 -5.66 -1.42
CA SER A 30 2.50 -5.62 -1.93
C SER A 30 1.75 -4.54 -1.18
N ILE A 31 0.57 -4.18 -1.71
CA ILE A 31 -0.20 -3.13 -1.06
C ILE A 31 -0.57 -3.55 0.35
N ASP A 32 -0.82 -4.82 0.57
CA ASP A 32 -1.16 -5.29 1.91
C ASP A 32 0.01 -5.12 2.85
N GLU A 33 1.18 -5.48 2.40
CA GLU A 33 2.35 -5.36 3.24
C GLU A 33 2.68 -3.91 3.50
N TYR A 34 2.51 -3.09 2.49
CA TYR A 34 2.81 -1.68 2.64
C TYR A 34 1.85 -1.05 3.63
N ALA A 35 0.58 -1.42 3.54
CA ALA A 35 -0.40 -0.87 4.47
C ALA A 35 -0.08 -1.28 5.89
N GLU A 36 0.40 -2.48 6.07
CA GLU A 36 0.78 -2.92 7.40
C GLU A 36 1.92 -2.09 7.95
N CYS A 37 2.85 -1.72 7.09
CA CYS A 37 3.94 -0.87 7.51
C CYS A 37 3.44 0.49 7.95
N LEU A 38 2.34 0.94 7.38
CA LEU A 38 1.77 2.20 7.77
C LEU A 38 0.97 2.10 9.06
N GLY A 39 0.82 0.91 9.58
CA GLY A 39 0.06 0.72 10.79
C GLY A 39 -1.38 0.33 10.56
N PHE A 40 -1.75 0.03 9.34
CA PHE A 40 -3.11 -0.31 9.00
C PHE A 40 -3.34 -1.78 9.24
N LYS A 41 -4.39 -2.12 9.98
CA LYS A 41 -4.69 -3.50 10.14
C LYS A 41 -5.95 -3.81 9.46
N GLU A 42 -5.92 -4.75 8.56
CA GLU A 42 -7.07 -5.04 7.86
C GLU A 42 -7.97 -5.90 8.60
N GLY A 43 -9.05 -5.56 8.72
CA GLY A 43 -9.98 -6.40 9.29
C GLY A 43 -9.77 -6.80 10.67
N LYS A 44 -9.43 -6.88 11.13
CA LYS A 44 -9.45 -7.46 12.16
C LYS A 44 -9.49 -7.06 13.23
N GLU A 45 -9.82 -7.10 13.73
CA GLU A 45 -9.81 -6.92 14.66
C GLU A 45 -9.84 -7.10 15.14
#